data_c102a7b56bf92b4d607fcb0bdf6706c0
#
_entry.id   c102a7b56bf92b4d607fcb0bdf6706c0
#
_cell.length_a   1.000
_cell.length_b   1.000
_cell.length_c   1.000
_cell.angle_alpha   90.00
_cell.angle_beta   90.00
_cell.angle_gamma   90.00
#
_symmetry.space_group_name_H-M   'P 1'
#
loop_
_entity.id
_entity.type
_entity.pdbx_description
1 polymer ?
#
loop_
_entity_poly.entity_id
_entity_poly.type
_entity_poly.pdbx_seq_one_letter_code
_entity_poly.pdbx_strand_id
1 'polypeptide(L)'
;MKTSKLSAATETISLSSEKLIESIGPFFAKAMPKAQGLFLTPTLDKKVLDDGYYRIMDEGKIHDIPVLLGSVKDDILTDENTEKPEGSPLYKGSIAFSHQLEKLGRKPAYVYYFKRDLPGDENGAWHSCELWYMMGTMKRCWRPWAEENYALSEQMLDYWTQFMKTGDPNRAGLPRWDVCSKERPFVKEFDILERGNLCRIRIRLFRDFIPIPVSAMPMVNIIW
;
A
#
# COMPACT_ATOMS: atom_id res chain seq x y z
N MET A 1 8.55 -43.09 -8.72
CA MET A 1 8.50 -42.23 -7.53
C MET A 1 8.00 -40.78 -7.82
N LYS A 2 6.96 -40.58 -8.65
CA LYS A 2 6.42 -39.23 -8.97
C LYS A 2 4.92 -39.06 -8.62
N THR A 3 4.27 -40.13 -8.11
CA THR A 3 2.83 -40.12 -7.82
C THR A 3 2.44 -39.62 -6.40
N SER A 4 3.36 -39.64 -5.44
CA SER A 4 3.06 -39.29 -4.05
C SER A 4 2.94 -37.80 -3.78
N LYS A 5 3.56 -36.93 -4.61
CA LYS A 5 3.48 -35.44 -4.41
C LYS A 5 2.18 -34.84 -4.95
N LEU A 6 1.56 -35.47 -5.97
CA LEU A 6 0.27 -34.98 -6.49
C LEU A 6 -0.89 -35.34 -5.56
N SER A 7 -0.83 -36.49 -4.86
CA SER A 7 -1.88 -36.89 -3.94
C SER A 7 -1.98 -35.98 -2.72
N ALA A 8 -0.85 -35.54 -2.16
CA ALA A 8 -0.82 -34.65 -1.02
C ALA A 8 -1.40 -33.24 -1.35
N ALA A 9 -1.13 -32.73 -2.56
CA ALA A 9 -1.67 -31.46 -3.01
C ALA A 9 -3.19 -31.54 -3.26
N THR A 10 -3.67 -32.69 -3.75
CA THR A 10 -5.11 -32.87 -4.00
C THR A 10 -5.91 -33.06 -2.71
N GLU A 11 -5.32 -33.73 -1.69
CA GLU A 11 -5.93 -33.83 -0.36
C GLU A 11 -6.05 -32.49 0.37
N THR A 12 -5.08 -31.59 0.18
CA THR A 12 -5.11 -30.25 0.81
C THR A 12 -6.24 -29.39 0.24
N ILE A 13 -6.60 -29.53 -1.02
CA ILE A 13 -7.70 -28.79 -1.67
C ILE A 13 -9.09 -29.21 -1.17
N SER A 14 -9.22 -30.44 -0.63
CA SER A 14 -10.48 -30.99 -0.12
C SER A 14 -10.72 -30.75 1.38
N LEU A 15 -9.80 -30.12 2.09
CA LEU A 15 -9.95 -29.82 3.52
C LEU A 15 -10.92 -28.66 3.76
N SER A 16 -11.74 -28.76 4.82
CA SER A 16 -12.50 -27.59 5.31
C SER A 16 -11.53 -26.50 5.79
N SER A 17 -12.01 -25.25 5.84
CA SER A 17 -11.20 -24.13 6.32
C SER A 17 -10.60 -24.37 7.71
N GLU A 18 -11.34 -24.99 8.63
CA GLU A 18 -10.86 -25.33 9.97
C GLU A 18 -9.70 -26.33 9.92
N LYS A 19 -9.86 -27.39 9.16
CA LYS A 19 -8.81 -28.42 8.98
C LYS A 19 -7.57 -27.87 8.27
N LEU A 20 -7.76 -26.93 7.34
CA LEU A 20 -6.65 -26.26 6.69
C LEU A 20 -5.88 -25.40 7.71
N ILE A 21 -6.59 -24.60 8.52
CA ILE A 21 -5.98 -23.80 9.60
C ILE A 21 -5.26 -24.69 10.61
N GLU A 22 -5.86 -25.79 11.02
CA GLU A 22 -5.23 -26.77 11.93
C GLU A 22 -3.93 -27.37 11.34
N SER A 23 -3.92 -27.68 10.06
CA SER A 23 -2.76 -28.31 9.41
C SER A 23 -1.61 -27.33 9.16
N ILE A 24 -1.90 -26.08 8.85
CA ILE A 24 -0.89 -25.05 8.55
C ILE A 24 -0.53 -24.21 9.78
N GLY A 25 -1.39 -24.15 10.78
CA GLY A 25 -1.18 -23.39 12.01
C GLY A 25 0.17 -23.66 12.70
N PRO A 26 0.58 -24.92 12.91
CA PRO A 26 1.89 -25.24 13.47
C PRO A 26 3.07 -24.77 12.62
N PHE A 27 2.93 -24.79 11.28
CA PHE A 27 3.94 -24.28 10.37
C PHE A 27 4.09 -22.76 10.52
N PHE A 28 2.98 -22.04 10.55
CA PHE A 28 2.97 -20.59 10.75
C PHE A 28 3.52 -20.22 12.15
N ALA A 29 3.09 -20.91 13.21
CA ALA A 29 3.59 -20.68 14.56
C ALA A 29 5.11 -20.93 14.68
N LYS A 30 5.65 -21.87 13.90
CA LYS A 30 7.10 -22.16 13.86
C LYS A 30 7.87 -21.15 13.02
N ALA A 31 7.28 -20.64 11.94
CA ALA A 31 7.93 -19.72 11.00
C ALA A 31 7.86 -18.27 11.50
N MET A 32 6.73 -17.84 12.04
CA MET A 32 6.48 -16.45 12.45
C MET A 32 7.48 -15.89 13.48
N PRO A 33 7.92 -16.61 14.55
CA PRO A 33 8.86 -16.03 15.50
C PRO A 33 10.22 -15.66 14.93
N LYS A 34 10.55 -16.16 13.74
CA LYS A 34 11.82 -15.89 13.05
C LYS A 34 11.67 -14.95 11.88
N ALA A 35 10.47 -14.66 11.45
CA ALA A 35 10.18 -13.78 10.32
C ALA A 35 10.05 -12.35 10.82
N GLN A 36 11.00 -11.49 10.48
CA GLN A 36 10.82 -10.05 10.62
C GLN A 36 9.97 -9.55 9.45
N GLY A 37 8.67 -9.35 9.69
CA GLY A 37 7.71 -8.87 8.69
C GLY A 37 6.91 -9.98 8.00
N LEU A 38 6.36 -9.67 6.82
CA LEU A 38 5.62 -10.63 6.01
C LEU A 38 6.56 -11.73 5.53
N PHE A 39 6.33 -12.97 5.98
CA PHE A 39 7.16 -14.13 5.62
C PHE A 39 6.80 -14.72 4.24
N LEU A 40 5.64 -14.35 3.68
CA LEU A 40 5.28 -14.68 2.30
C LEU A 40 5.94 -13.68 1.36
N THR A 41 7.11 -14.03 0.89
CA THR A 41 7.87 -13.19 -0.05
C THR A 41 7.89 -13.83 -1.44
N PRO A 42 8.04 -13.05 -2.50
CA PRO A 42 8.24 -13.59 -3.84
C PRO A 42 9.46 -14.53 -3.88
N THR A 43 9.34 -15.60 -4.65
CA THR A 43 10.43 -16.56 -4.81
C THR A 43 11.48 -16.02 -5.77
N LEU A 44 12.75 -16.06 -5.35
CA LEU A 44 13.89 -15.75 -6.21
C LEU A 44 14.19 -16.95 -7.10
N ASP A 45 13.63 -16.97 -8.29
CA ASP A 45 13.70 -18.09 -9.24
C ASP A 45 14.76 -17.90 -10.33
N LYS A 46 15.43 -16.75 -10.35
CA LYS A 46 16.44 -16.35 -11.35
C LYS A 46 15.87 -16.27 -12.79
N LYS A 47 14.55 -16.22 -12.94
CA LYS A 47 13.86 -16.04 -14.22
C LYS A 47 13.01 -14.80 -14.24
N VAL A 48 12.19 -14.59 -13.20
CA VAL A 48 11.35 -13.40 -13.01
C VAL A 48 12.01 -12.46 -12.02
N LEU A 49 12.55 -13.01 -10.92
CA LEU A 49 13.30 -12.24 -9.92
C LEU A 49 14.73 -12.76 -9.84
N ASP A 50 15.65 -11.98 -10.36
CA ASP A 50 17.08 -12.31 -10.37
C ASP A 50 17.70 -12.19 -8.98
N ASP A 51 17.23 -11.26 -8.16
CA ASP A 51 17.78 -10.92 -6.86
C ASP A 51 16.70 -10.41 -5.89
N GLY A 52 17.08 -10.19 -4.63
CA GLY A 52 16.20 -9.60 -3.63
C GLY A 52 15.77 -8.19 -4.01
N TYR A 53 14.53 -7.84 -3.61
CA TYR A 53 13.89 -6.56 -3.92
C TYR A 53 14.81 -5.33 -3.71
N TYR A 54 15.47 -5.25 -2.56
CA TYR A 54 16.34 -4.12 -2.24
C TYR A 54 17.50 -3.94 -3.22
N ARG A 55 18.11 -5.04 -3.63
CA ARG A 55 19.22 -5.02 -4.58
C ARG A 55 18.74 -4.63 -5.97
N ILE A 56 17.61 -5.17 -6.41
CA ILE A 56 16.97 -4.79 -7.68
C ILE A 56 16.68 -3.30 -7.71
N MET A 57 16.16 -2.76 -6.60
CA MET A 57 15.87 -1.33 -6.46
C MET A 57 17.13 -0.47 -6.44
N ASP A 58 18.16 -0.85 -5.68
CA ASP A 58 19.42 -0.09 -5.59
C ASP A 58 20.19 -0.07 -6.91
N GLU A 59 20.18 -1.18 -7.65
CA GLU A 59 20.80 -1.30 -8.96
C GLU A 59 19.96 -0.70 -10.10
N GLY A 60 18.74 -0.24 -9.80
CA GLY A 60 17.83 0.34 -10.80
C GLY A 60 17.30 -0.67 -11.82
N LYS A 61 17.31 -1.97 -11.50
CA LYS A 61 16.81 -3.06 -12.35
C LYS A 61 15.29 -3.17 -12.34
N ILE A 62 14.60 -2.06 -12.41
CA ILE A 62 13.14 -1.95 -12.49
C ILE A 62 12.76 -1.18 -13.74
N HIS A 63 11.55 -1.38 -14.25
CA HIS A 63 11.05 -0.62 -15.37
C HIS A 63 10.93 0.87 -15.04
N ASP A 64 11.28 1.73 -15.99
CA ASP A 64 11.10 3.18 -15.86
C ASP A 64 9.68 3.56 -16.31
N ILE A 65 8.74 3.42 -15.40
CA ILE A 65 7.31 3.71 -15.59
C ILE A 65 6.84 4.69 -14.52
N PRO A 66 5.78 5.47 -14.78
CA PRO A 66 5.12 6.26 -13.76
C PRO A 66 4.64 5.39 -12.60
N VAL A 67 4.83 5.85 -11.37
CA VAL A 67 4.44 5.12 -10.16
C VAL A 67 3.50 5.95 -9.30
N LEU A 68 2.42 5.33 -8.85
CA LEU A 68 1.50 5.83 -7.84
C LEU A 68 1.36 4.76 -6.77
N LEU A 69 1.71 5.08 -5.53
CA LEU A 69 1.68 4.14 -4.40
C LEU A 69 1.35 4.86 -3.09
N GLY A 70 1.03 4.11 -2.07
CA GLY A 70 0.75 4.69 -0.76
C GLY A 70 0.43 3.65 0.31
N SER A 71 -0.19 4.11 1.38
CA SER A 71 -0.59 3.30 2.52
C SER A 71 -1.86 3.84 3.16
N VAL A 72 -2.41 3.08 4.08
CA VAL A 72 -3.56 3.48 4.91
C VAL A 72 -3.11 3.79 6.34
N LYS A 73 -3.97 4.43 7.13
CA LYS A 73 -3.64 4.90 8.49
C LYS A 73 -3.31 3.74 9.42
N ASP A 74 -4.18 2.74 9.48
CA ASP A 74 -4.06 1.60 10.37
C ASP A 74 -3.59 0.36 9.58
N ASP A 75 -2.52 0.55 8.81
CA ASP A 75 -1.95 -0.45 7.92
C ASP A 75 -1.19 -1.53 8.70
N ILE A 76 -0.91 -2.68 8.04
CA ILE A 76 -0.07 -3.73 8.62
C ILE A 76 1.29 -3.17 9.07
N LEU A 77 1.78 -3.68 10.19
CA LEU A 77 3.03 -3.24 10.82
C LEU A 77 3.02 -1.78 11.34
N THR A 78 1.88 -1.08 11.33
CA THR A 78 1.77 0.22 11.96
C THR A 78 1.83 0.04 13.49
N ASP A 79 2.61 0.89 14.16
CA ASP A 79 2.66 0.91 15.62
C ASP A 79 1.38 1.53 16.16
N GLU A 80 0.56 0.73 16.84
CA GLU A 80 -0.73 1.14 17.44
C GLU A 80 -0.59 2.27 18.46
N ASN A 81 0.61 2.47 19.01
CA ASN A 81 0.90 3.56 19.95
C ASN A 81 1.27 4.87 19.24
N THR A 82 1.29 4.89 17.93
CA THR A 82 1.71 6.05 17.15
C THR A 82 0.58 6.56 16.28
N GLU A 83 -0.05 7.66 16.70
CA GLU A 83 -1.08 8.36 15.90
C GLU A 83 -0.51 9.08 14.65
N LYS A 84 0.80 9.10 14.50
CA LYS A 84 1.47 9.81 13.40
C LYS A 84 1.73 8.87 12.22
N PRO A 85 1.58 9.36 10.96
CA PRO A 85 1.90 8.56 9.76
C PRO A 85 3.30 7.96 9.79
N GLU A 86 4.24 8.65 10.41
CA GLU A 86 5.62 8.22 10.56
C GLU A 86 5.80 6.94 11.41
N GLY A 87 4.77 6.53 12.14
CA GLY A 87 4.72 5.23 12.82
C GLY A 87 4.48 4.06 11.88
N SER A 88 3.96 4.32 10.67
CA SER A 88 3.72 3.28 9.67
C SER A 88 4.96 3.01 8.82
N PRO A 89 5.50 1.77 8.83
CA PRO A 89 6.59 1.39 7.94
C PRO A 89 6.24 1.50 6.45
N LEU A 90 4.99 1.22 6.08
CA LEU A 90 4.53 1.31 4.69
C LEU A 90 4.45 2.76 4.20
N TYR A 91 4.03 3.69 5.07
CA TYR A 91 4.07 5.12 4.78
C TYR A 91 5.51 5.60 4.49
N LYS A 92 6.45 5.28 5.39
CA LYS A 92 7.87 5.59 5.21
C LYS A 92 8.44 4.93 3.96
N GLY A 93 8.11 3.66 3.74
CA GLY A 93 8.54 2.88 2.59
C GLY A 93 8.10 3.50 1.28
N SER A 94 6.86 4.01 1.20
CA SER A 94 6.33 4.68 0.01
C SER A 94 7.12 5.95 -0.34
N ILE A 95 7.45 6.77 0.65
CA ILE A 95 8.26 7.98 0.46
C ILE A 95 9.69 7.60 0.04
N ALA A 96 10.29 6.63 0.73
CA ALA A 96 11.64 6.19 0.44
C ALA A 96 11.77 5.56 -0.95
N PHE A 97 10.74 4.82 -1.41
CA PHE A 97 10.68 4.30 -2.77
C PHE A 97 10.70 5.44 -3.80
N SER A 98 9.90 6.49 -3.59
CA SER A 98 9.89 7.66 -4.46
C SER A 98 11.25 8.35 -4.53
N HIS A 99 11.90 8.53 -3.37
CA HIS A 99 13.25 9.11 -3.29
C HIS A 99 14.32 8.22 -3.97
N GLN A 100 14.13 6.90 -3.97
CA GLN A 100 15.03 6.00 -4.69
C GLN A 100 14.87 6.13 -6.21
N LEU A 101 13.64 6.30 -6.72
CA LEU A 101 13.42 6.61 -8.13
C LEU A 101 14.16 7.88 -8.54
N GLU A 102 14.05 8.93 -7.73
CA GLU A 102 14.75 10.20 -7.98
C GLU A 102 16.27 10.04 -7.97
N LYS A 103 16.83 9.26 -7.02
CA LYS A 103 18.25 8.92 -6.98
C LYS A 103 18.73 8.19 -8.25
N LEU A 104 17.86 7.40 -8.86
CA LEU A 104 18.10 6.72 -10.14
C LEU A 104 17.89 7.63 -11.36
N GLY A 105 17.65 8.93 -11.17
CA GLY A 105 17.37 9.88 -12.26
C GLY A 105 16.00 9.72 -12.90
N ARG A 106 15.07 9.04 -12.23
CA ARG A 106 13.70 8.80 -12.71
C ARG A 106 12.72 9.79 -12.11
N LYS A 107 11.51 9.85 -12.70
CA LYS A 107 10.43 10.66 -12.13
C LYS A 107 10.05 10.14 -10.74
N PRO A 108 10.01 10.98 -9.69
CA PRO A 108 9.50 10.58 -8.37
C PRO A 108 8.04 10.11 -8.46
N ALA A 109 7.63 9.25 -7.55
CA ALA A 109 6.29 8.70 -7.49
C ALA A 109 5.26 9.71 -6.99
N TYR A 110 4.00 9.47 -7.33
CA TYR A 110 2.85 10.04 -6.64
C TYR A 110 2.57 9.19 -5.40
N VAL A 111 2.62 9.81 -4.21
CA VAL A 111 2.44 9.09 -2.95
C VAL A 111 1.14 9.52 -2.29
N TYR A 112 0.34 8.55 -1.79
CA TYR A 112 -0.87 8.82 -1.04
C TYR A 112 -0.83 8.25 0.38
N TYR A 113 -1.71 8.79 1.21
CA TYR A 113 -2.01 8.30 2.54
C TYR A 113 -3.51 8.36 2.77
N PHE A 114 -4.15 7.21 2.89
CA PHE A 114 -5.58 7.11 3.14
C PHE A 114 -5.84 7.09 4.65
N LYS A 115 -6.65 8.05 5.13
CA LYS A 115 -6.88 8.30 6.55
C LYS A 115 -8.31 8.08 6.99
N ARG A 116 -9.22 7.90 6.05
CA ARG A 116 -10.64 7.79 6.34
C ARG A 116 -10.92 6.52 7.11
N ASP A 117 -11.34 6.64 8.37
CA ASP A 117 -11.89 5.54 9.15
C ASP A 117 -13.19 5.05 8.50
N LEU A 118 -13.33 3.75 8.30
CA LEU A 118 -14.50 3.20 7.63
C LEU A 118 -15.72 3.26 8.56
N PRO A 119 -16.90 3.65 8.05
CA PRO A 119 -18.10 3.67 8.87
C PRO A 119 -18.62 2.25 9.16
N GLY A 120 -19.27 2.06 10.31
CA GLY A 120 -19.97 0.82 10.67
C GLY A 120 -19.25 -0.06 11.68
N ASP A 121 -17.98 0.16 11.96
CA ASP A 121 -17.21 -0.43 13.04
C ASP A 121 -16.09 0.53 13.49
N GLU A 122 -15.29 0.11 14.47
CA GLU A 122 -14.17 0.90 15.04
C GLU A 122 -12.80 0.40 14.54
N ASN A 123 -12.75 -0.33 13.43
CA ASN A 123 -11.50 -0.89 12.90
C ASN A 123 -10.62 0.16 12.19
N GLY A 124 -11.08 1.41 12.08
CA GLY A 124 -10.30 2.49 11.49
C GLY A 124 -10.11 2.35 9.98
N ALA A 125 -8.96 2.80 9.50
CA ALA A 125 -8.52 2.68 8.10
C ALA A 125 -7.52 1.53 7.95
N TRP A 126 -8.01 0.30 8.07
CA TRP A 126 -7.21 -0.93 8.02
C TRP A 126 -6.68 -1.26 6.62
N HIS A 127 -5.72 -2.16 6.55
CA HIS A 127 -5.06 -2.57 5.31
C HIS A 127 -6.04 -2.94 4.18
N SER A 128 -5.85 -2.34 3.01
CA SER A 128 -6.68 -2.52 1.81
C SER A 128 -8.10 -1.93 1.89
N CYS A 129 -8.44 -1.18 2.92
CA CYS A 129 -9.77 -0.59 3.07
C CYS A 129 -10.07 0.50 2.03
N GLU A 130 -9.06 1.19 1.51
CA GLU A 130 -9.17 2.19 0.46
C GLU A 130 -9.63 1.61 -0.88
N LEU A 131 -9.50 0.30 -1.07
CA LEU A 131 -9.93 -0.37 -2.31
C LEU A 131 -11.42 -0.20 -2.58
N TRP A 132 -12.27 -0.11 -1.56
CA TRP A 132 -13.69 0.19 -1.73
C TRP A 132 -13.90 1.51 -2.47
N TYR A 133 -13.10 2.51 -2.13
CA TYR A 133 -13.14 3.83 -2.73
C TYR A 133 -12.51 3.85 -4.12
N MET A 134 -11.28 3.31 -4.25
CA MET A 134 -10.52 3.30 -5.52
C MET A 134 -11.22 2.55 -6.64
N MET A 135 -11.95 1.47 -6.30
CA MET A 135 -12.64 0.64 -7.28
C MET A 135 -14.13 0.99 -7.45
N GLY A 136 -14.65 1.97 -6.68
CA GLY A 136 -16.06 2.35 -6.72
C GLY A 136 -17.02 1.22 -6.32
N THR A 137 -16.56 0.27 -5.51
CA THR A 137 -17.30 -0.95 -5.16
C THR A 137 -18.06 -0.85 -3.84
N MET A 138 -18.15 0.32 -3.25
CA MET A 138 -18.75 0.59 -1.94
C MET A 138 -20.17 0.01 -1.81
N LYS A 139 -20.99 0.09 -2.87
CA LYS A 139 -22.37 -0.47 -2.88
C LYS A 139 -22.44 -1.99 -2.69
N ARG A 140 -21.30 -2.69 -2.81
CA ARG A 140 -21.20 -4.14 -2.59
C ARG A 140 -20.80 -4.50 -1.16
N CYS A 141 -20.60 -3.49 -0.31
CA CYS A 141 -20.21 -3.63 1.08
C CYS A 141 -21.40 -3.28 1.99
N TRP A 142 -21.52 -3.96 3.12
CA TRP A 142 -22.59 -3.78 4.12
C TRP A 142 -22.53 -2.46 4.89
N ARG A 143 -21.44 -1.71 4.77
CA ARG A 143 -21.17 -0.51 5.56
C ARG A 143 -22.14 0.63 5.29
N PRO A 144 -22.53 1.43 6.32
CA PRO A 144 -23.45 2.55 6.17
C PRO A 144 -22.73 3.76 5.55
N TRP A 145 -22.48 3.71 4.26
CA TRP A 145 -21.82 4.77 3.51
C TRP A 145 -22.69 6.03 3.42
N ALA A 146 -22.15 7.16 3.85
CA ALA A 146 -22.75 8.47 3.68
C ALA A 146 -22.32 9.10 2.33
N GLU A 147 -22.99 10.20 1.95
CA GLU A 147 -22.74 10.90 0.68
C GLU A 147 -21.26 11.33 0.53
N GLU A 148 -20.66 11.78 1.62
CA GLU A 148 -19.27 12.21 1.64
C GLU A 148 -18.29 11.08 1.30
N ASN A 149 -18.61 9.84 1.65
CA ASN A 149 -17.82 8.67 1.26
C ASN A 149 -17.89 8.43 -0.24
N TYR A 150 -19.06 8.57 -0.85
CA TYR A 150 -19.22 8.46 -2.30
C TYR A 150 -18.45 9.58 -3.03
N ALA A 151 -18.52 10.82 -2.52
CA ALA A 151 -17.77 11.93 -3.09
C ALA A 151 -16.25 11.70 -3.02
N LEU A 152 -15.74 11.16 -1.91
CA LEU A 152 -14.33 10.78 -1.79
C LEU A 152 -13.98 9.66 -2.78
N SER A 153 -14.86 8.66 -2.94
CA SER A 153 -14.68 7.58 -3.89
C SER A 153 -14.60 8.09 -5.34
N GLU A 154 -15.50 8.99 -5.74
CA GLU A 154 -15.48 9.61 -7.06
C GLU A 154 -14.17 10.37 -7.30
N GLN A 155 -13.72 11.14 -6.32
CA GLN A 155 -12.45 11.86 -6.42
C GLN A 155 -11.26 10.90 -6.58
N MET A 156 -11.22 9.80 -5.82
CA MET A 156 -10.17 8.78 -5.94
C MET A 156 -10.22 8.09 -7.30
N LEU A 157 -11.40 7.66 -7.75
CA LEU A 157 -11.60 7.08 -9.08
C LEU A 157 -11.08 7.98 -10.20
N ASP A 158 -11.34 9.28 -10.08
CA ASP A 158 -10.88 10.27 -11.04
C ASP A 158 -9.34 10.34 -11.11
N TYR A 159 -8.65 10.38 -9.96
CA TYR A 159 -7.18 10.38 -9.92
C TYR A 159 -6.60 9.09 -10.49
N TRP A 160 -7.11 7.92 -10.07
CA TRP A 160 -6.61 6.63 -10.54
C TRP A 160 -6.87 6.42 -12.02
N THR A 161 -8.08 6.73 -12.48
CA THR A 161 -8.42 6.64 -13.91
C THR A 161 -7.56 7.54 -14.78
N GLN A 162 -7.31 8.77 -14.32
CA GLN A 162 -6.45 9.70 -15.03
C GLN A 162 -5.00 9.21 -15.05
N PHE A 163 -4.48 8.74 -13.91
CA PHE A 163 -3.13 8.17 -13.82
C PHE A 163 -2.96 6.95 -14.72
N MET A 164 -3.91 6.01 -14.73
CA MET A 164 -3.86 4.84 -15.62
C MET A 164 -3.81 5.21 -17.11
N LYS A 165 -4.44 6.31 -17.50
CA LYS A 165 -4.46 6.78 -18.90
C LYS A 165 -3.19 7.51 -19.32
N THR A 166 -2.57 8.26 -18.40
CA THR A 166 -1.57 9.27 -18.75
C THR A 166 -0.26 9.17 -17.97
N GLY A 167 -0.21 8.39 -16.90
CA GLY A 167 0.89 8.39 -15.93
C GLY A 167 0.94 9.65 -15.05
N ASP A 168 -0.10 10.48 -15.08
CA ASP A 168 -0.26 11.67 -14.25
C ASP A 168 -1.69 11.71 -13.70
N PRO A 169 -1.89 11.75 -12.36
CA PRO A 169 -3.23 11.75 -11.76
C PRO A 169 -3.96 13.10 -11.92
N ASN A 170 -3.24 14.15 -12.32
CA ASN A 170 -3.77 15.50 -12.36
C ASN A 170 -4.67 15.74 -13.58
N ARG A 171 -5.84 16.38 -13.36
CA ARG A 171 -6.73 16.90 -14.39
C ARG A 171 -7.45 18.15 -13.89
N ALA A 172 -8.08 18.86 -14.80
CA ALA A 172 -8.94 20.00 -14.45
C ALA A 172 -10.08 19.57 -13.50
N GLY A 173 -10.36 20.37 -12.51
CA GLY A 173 -11.39 20.11 -11.48
C GLY A 173 -10.94 19.28 -10.29
N LEU A 174 -9.74 18.68 -10.33
CA LEU A 174 -9.16 18.01 -9.17
C LEU A 174 -8.09 18.87 -8.49
N PRO A 175 -8.02 18.83 -7.15
CA PRO A 175 -6.91 19.42 -6.41
C PRO A 175 -5.57 18.80 -6.82
N ARG A 176 -4.56 19.65 -7.07
CA ARG A 176 -3.26 19.20 -7.55
C ARG A 176 -2.63 18.13 -6.65
N TRP A 177 -2.04 17.13 -7.27
CA TRP A 177 -1.24 16.09 -6.65
C TRP A 177 0.18 16.16 -7.21
N ASP A 178 1.11 16.67 -6.41
CA ASP A 178 2.52 16.75 -6.80
C ASP A 178 3.24 15.43 -6.53
N VAL A 179 4.34 15.18 -7.23
CA VAL A 179 5.20 14.03 -6.96
C VAL A 179 5.91 14.17 -5.61
N CYS A 180 6.23 13.06 -4.98
CA CYS A 180 6.97 13.03 -3.72
C CYS A 180 8.48 13.05 -3.99
N SER A 181 9.07 14.25 -4.15
CA SER A 181 10.51 14.43 -4.34
C SER A 181 11.25 14.68 -3.02
N LYS A 182 12.57 14.59 -3.03
CA LYS A 182 13.41 14.92 -1.86
C LYS A 182 13.31 16.38 -1.45
N GLU A 183 13.23 17.29 -2.43
CA GLU A 183 13.06 18.71 -2.14
C GLU A 183 11.67 19.02 -1.57
N ARG A 184 10.66 18.31 -2.08
CA ARG A 184 9.27 18.50 -1.70
C ARG A 184 8.58 17.15 -1.50
N PRO A 185 8.73 16.53 -0.34
CA PRO A 185 8.10 15.25 -0.03
C PRO A 185 6.58 15.44 0.14
N PHE A 186 5.87 15.46 -1.00
CA PHE A 186 4.42 15.63 -1.03
C PHE A 186 3.72 14.28 -0.92
N VAL A 187 2.81 14.16 0.05
CA VAL A 187 1.91 13.01 0.21
C VAL A 187 0.47 13.49 0.13
N LYS A 188 -0.30 12.91 -0.78
CA LYS A 188 -1.71 13.19 -0.93
C LYS A 188 -2.51 12.48 0.15
N GLU A 189 -3.09 13.24 1.06
CA GLU A 189 -3.98 12.69 2.09
C GLU A 189 -5.41 12.54 1.53
N PHE A 190 -6.02 11.38 1.76
CA PHE A 190 -7.43 11.10 1.46
C PHE A 190 -8.20 10.91 2.77
N ASP A 191 -9.09 11.83 3.05
CA ASP A 191 -9.93 11.86 4.23
C ASP A 191 -11.21 12.66 3.98
N ILE A 192 -12.21 12.50 4.84
CA ILE A 192 -13.40 13.31 4.89
C ILE A 192 -13.25 14.27 6.07
N LEU A 193 -13.14 15.56 5.78
CA LEU A 193 -13.11 16.58 6.81
C LEU A 193 -14.53 16.79 7.37
N GLU A 194 -14.67 16.75 8.69
CA GLU A 194 -15.94 17.07 9.36
C GLU A 194 -16.48 18.44 8.94
N ARG A 195 -17.82 18.56 8.84
CA ARG A 195 -18.51 19.76 8.37
C ARG A 195 -18.05 21.00 9.12
N GLY A 196 -17.32 21.86 8.42
CA GLY A 196 -16.83 23.16 8.93
C GLY A 196 -15.65 23.71 8.17
N ASN A 197 -14.90 22.88 7.46
CA ASN A 197 -13.79 23.33 6.61
C ASN A 197 -13.95 22.74 5.21
N LEU A 198 -14.23 23.60 4.24
CA LEU A 198 -14.03 23.30 2.81
C LEU A 198 -12.73 22.51 2.64
N CYS A 199 -12.80 21.44 1.81
CA CYS A 199 -11.72 20.54 1.46
C CYS A 199 -10.33 21.23 1.40
N ARG A 200 -9.72 21.47 2.55
CA ARG A 200 -8.36 21.99 2.65
C ARG A 200 -7.45 20.78 2.65
N ILE A 201 -6.89 20.51 1.48
CA ILE A 201 -5.76 19.62 1.33
C ILE A 201 -4.69 20.06 2.32
N ARG A 202 -4.44 19.27 3.35
CA ARG A 202 -3.34 19.51 4.26
C ARG A 202 -2.05 19.12 3.54
N ILE A 203 -1.37 20.10 2.96
CA ILE A 203 -0.02 19.92 2.44
C ILE A 203 0.90 19.78 3.65
N ARG A 204 1.36 18.56 3.93
CA ARG A 204 2.39 18.35 4.94
C ARG A 204 3.76 18.40 4.25
N LEU A 205 4.46 19.50 4.39
CA LEU A 205 5.87 19.62 4.01
C LEU A 205 6.70 19.05 5.16
N PHE A 206 7.37 17.94 4.93
CA PHE A 206 8.32 17.39 5.88
C PHE A 206 9.66 18.14 5.78
N ARG A 207 10.06 18.83 6.86
CA ARG A 207 11.38 19.50 6.94
C ARG A 207 12.49 18.59 7.47
N ASP A 208 12.14 17.53 8.20
CA ASP A 208 13.13 16.72 8.95
C ASP A 208 12.98 15.21 8.63
N PHE A 209 13.19 14.86 7.35
CA PHE A 209 13.22 13.45 6.96
C PHE A 209 14.62 12.87 7.16
N ILE A 210 14.78 11.96 8.13
CA ILE A 210 15.99 11.15 8.29
C ILE A 210 15.94 10.05 7.21
N PRO A 211 16.92 9.95 6.28
CA PRO A 211 16.91 8.93 5.25
C PRO A 211 16.97 7.53 5.89
N ILE A 212 15.94 6.72 5.66
CA ILE A 212 15.96 5.31 6.01
C ILE A 212 16.75 4.59 4.91
N PRO A 213 17.78 3.81 5.25
CA PRO A 213 18.48 3.02 4.24
C PRO A 213 17.51 2.02 3.62
N VAL A 214 17.63 1.80 2.31
CA VAL A 214 16.75 0.90 1.54
C VAL A 214 16.67 -0.50 2.17
N SER A 215 17.75 -0.97 2.79
CA SER A 215 17.82 -2.25 3.51
C SER A 215 16.94 -2.34 4.76
N ALA A 216 16.45 -1.21 5.28
CA ALA A 216 15.58 -1.15 6.46
C ALA A 216 14.10 -0.88 6.10
N MET A 217 13.77 -0.86 4.80
CA MET A 217 12.39 -0.66 4.37
C MET A 217 11.58 -1.95 4.45
N PRO A 218 10.38 -1.94 5.02
CA PRO A 218 9.46 -3.05 4.86
C PRO A 218 9.07 -3.17 3.39
N MET A 219 8.81 -4.40 2.94
CA MET A 219 8.28 -4.62 1.60
C MET A 219 6.97 -3.86 1.43
N VAL A 220 6.96 -2.87 0.55
CA VAL A 220 5.74 -2.18 0.15
C VAL A 220 4.98 -3.10 -0.79
N ASN A 221 3.75 -3.47 -0.44
CA ASN A 221 2.87 -4.14 -1.38
C ASN A 221 2.51 -3.14 -2.48
N ILE A 222 3.21 -3.23 -3.60
CA ILE A 222 2.86 -2.48 -4.81
C ILE A 222 1.65 -3.21 -5.39
N ILE A 223 0.47 -2.63 -5.19
CA ILE A 223 -0.75 -3.09 -5.87
C ILE A 223 -0.67 -2.49 -7.27
N TRP A 224 -0.57 -3.38 -8.26
CA TRP A 224 -0.65 -3.08 -9.69
C TRP A 224 -2.09 -2.81 -10.11
#